data_edefd6a4e94e26c33975ff01b48f6db9
#
_entry.id   edefd6a4e94e26c33975ff01b48f6db9
#
_cell.length_a   1.000
_cell.length_b   1.000
_cell.length_c   1.000
_cell.angle_alpha   90.00
_cell.angle_beta   90.00
_cell.angle_gamma   90.00
#
_symmetry.space_group_name_H-M   'P 1'
#
loop_
_entity.id
_entity.type
_entity.pdbx_description
1 polymer ?
#
loop_
_entity_poly.entity_id
_entity_poly.type
_entity_poly.pdbx_seq_one_letter_code
_entity_poly.pdbx_strand_id
1 'polypeptide(L)'
;MRRVRRSVWSKLQAENTAHPLSQLALSPRAPAACRPFGRWGNFTCGTAGDFFTLSPVRERCVRAMMTIHKTVDGKMTPLNSVTDGCWVNLINPSEDELKTVAATLAVEPSFLRAALDEEETSRIDKEDGCTLIIVDTPAMEKDEIGVVYSTLPLGIIVTDRHIITVCLKATSVVRDLQSGVVRDVRTEQRTRFILNILLLVAKRYLNYLKQIDKTYNHMERQLYKSQRNKELIQLLDLEKSLVYFNTSLKANEVTLEKILRGRIVTLYEEDHDLLEDVLIEVRQAIEMAQIYSDIISGMMDAFASVISNNLNVIMKLLASVTILMTVPNIVFGFYGMNVGILPFAGSFWPPLIISAVIIVAAGIILKRKDLL
;
A
#
# COMPACT_ATOMS: atom_id res chain seq x y z
N MET A 1 13.65 16.62 -16.86
CA MET A 1 12.99 16.31 -15.59
C MET A 1 13.91 15.88 -14.44
N ARG A 2 15.20 15.60 -14.67
CA ARG A 2 16.16 15.23 -13.59
C ARG A 2 16.63 16.37 -12.68
N ARG A 3 16.37 17.62 -12.97
CA ARG A 3 16.80 18.80 -12.15
C ARG A 3 15.81 19.24 -11.07
N VAL A 4 14.55 18.85 -11.14
CA VAL A 4 13.51 19.28 -10.18
C VAL A 4 13.44 18.36 -8.95
N ARG A 5 13.84 17.09 -9.07
CA ARG A 5 13.83 16.14 -7.93
C ARG A 5 14.92 16.38 -6.88
N ARG A 6 16.02 17.05 -7.21
CA ARG A 6 17.11 17.35 -6.23
C ARG A 6 16.82 18.55 -5.33
N SER A 7 15.93 19.45 -5.70
CA SER A 7 15.66 20.66 -4.93
C SER A 7 14.64 20.50 -3.79
N VAL A 8 13.80 19.46 -3.84
CA VAL A 8 12.78 19.20 -2.81
C VAL A 8 13.37 18.38 -1.64
N TRP A 9 14.29 17.45 -1.92
CA TRP A 9 14.94 16.64 -0.88
C TRP A 9 16.00 17.39 -0.07
N SER A 10 16.66 18.39 -0.66
CA SER A 10 17.64 19.19 0.08
C SER A 10 17.00 20.22 1.04
N LYS A 11 15.73 20.59 0.84
CA LYS A 11 15.01 21.47 1.77
C LYS A 11 14.42 20.74 2.98
N LEU A 12 14.06 19.47 2.85
CA LEU A 12 13.54 18.66 3.96
C LEU A 12 14.63 18.13 4.92
N GLN A 13 15.89 18.08 4.48
CA GLN A 13 17.02 17.72 5.35
C GLN A 13 17.62 18.90 6.14
N ALA A 14 17.33 20.13 5.76
CA ALA A 14 17.88 21.33 6.42
C ALA A 14 17.06 21.81 7.63
N GLU A 15 15.86 21.34 7.84
CA GLU A 15 15.00 21.77 8.97
C GLU A 15 15.04 20.86 10.20
N ASN A 16 15.81 19.76 10.19
CA ASN A 16 15.85 18.80 11.30
C ASN A 16 17.17 18.80 12.12
N THR A 17 17.95 19.89 12.09
CA THR A 17 19.15 20.02 12.91
C THR A 17 19.09 21.27 13.79
N ALA A 18 18.32 21.24 14.87
CA ALA A 18 18.54 22.10 16.04
C ALA A 18 17.80 21.56 17.27
N HIS A 19 18.42 20.68 18.07
CA HIS A 19 18.45 20.80 19.53
C HIS A 19 19.48 19.81 20.13
N PRO A 20 20.29 20.26 21.08
CA PRO A 20 21.39 19.48 21.64
C PRO A 20 21.03 18.83 22.97
N LEU A 21 21.38 17.56 23.16
CA LEU A 21 21.64 17.01 24.48
C LEU A 21 22.82 16.04 24.41
N SER A 22 23.79 16.39 25.21
CA SER A 22 25.08 15.85 25.40
C SER A 22 25.13 14.48 26.07
N GLN A 23 26.15 13.71 25.69
CA GLN A 23 26.96 12.81 26.51
C GLN A 23 26.29 11.59 27.17
N LEU A 24 26.65 10.42 26.62
CA LEU A 24 27.22 9.33 27.44
C LEU A 24 27.86 8.30 26.50
N ALA A 25 29.19 8.24 26.63
CA ALA A 25 30.03 7.26 25.96
C ALA A 25 29.98 5.93 26.71
N LEU A 26 29.86 4.81 25.99
CA LEU A 26 30.35 3.51 26.42
C LEU A 26 30.74 2.64 25.21
N SER A 27 31.91 2.05 25.35
CA SER A 27 32.75 1.36 24.38
C SER A 27 32.19 0.02 23.85
N PRO A 28 32.75 -0.52 22.74
CA PRO A 28 32.26 -1.73 22.08
C PRO A 28 32.91 -3.01 22.67
N ARG A 29 32.09 -4.05 22.88
CA ARG A 29 32.58 -5.43 23.04
C ARG A 29 31.93 -6.32 21.97
N ALA A 30 32.79 -7.03 21.25
CA ALA A 30 32.46 -7.98 20.21
C ALA A 30 31.76 -9.26 20.75
N PRO A 31 30.96 -9.97 19.94
CA PRO A 31 30.21 -11.15 20.38
C PRO A 31 31.03 -12.44 20.27
N ALA A 32 30.90 -13.28 21.29
CA ALA A 32 31.40 -14.64 21.32
C ALA A 32 30.46 -15.62 20.63
N ALA A 33 31.07 -16.61 19.98
CA ALA A 33 30.45 -17.70 19.24
C ALA A 33 29.53 -18.58 20.07
N CYS A 34 28.34 -18.92 19.56
CA CYS A 34 27.49 -19.99 20.06
C CYS A 34 27.88 -21.32 19.42
N ARG A 35 28.28 -22.29 20.24
CA ARG A 35 28.32 -23.73 19.89
C ARG A 35 27.04 -24.43 20.35
N PRO A 36 26.61 -25.51 19.71
CA PRO A 36 25.40 -26.24 20.09
C PRO A 36 25.67 -27.25 21.20
N PHE A 37 24.77 -27.33 22.19
CA PHE A 37 24.73 -28.44 23.14
C PHE A 37 23.30 -29.00 23.23
N GLY A 38 23.23 -30.31 23.28
CA GLY A 38 22.04 -31.10 23.14
C GLY A 38 21.36 -31.46 24.46
N ARG A 39 20.18 -32.01 24.26
CA ARG A 39 19.45 -33.07 25.01
C ARG A 39 19.10 -32.92 26.49
N TRP A 40 17.80 -33.17 26.72
CA TRP A 40 17.12 -33.80 27.89
C TRP A 40 16.68 -32.90 29.06
N GLY A 41 15.40 -33.07 29.41
CA GLY A 41 14.89 -32.95 30.78
C GLY A 41 13.51 -32.33 30.92
N ASN A 42 12.48 -33.19 31.08
CA ASN A 42 11.16 -32.83 31.58
C ASN A 42 11.27 -32.25 33.01
N PHE A 43 10.56 -31.14 33.27
CA PHE A 43 10.05 -30.83 34.61
C PHE A 43 8.71 -30.11 34.52
N THR A 44 7.72 -30.66 35.16
CA THR A 44 6.39 -30.14 35.48
C THR A 44 6.51 -29.23 36.71
N CYS A 45 5.79 -28.14 36.75
CA CYS A 45 4.96 -27.63 37.84
C CYS A 45 4.83 -26.12 37.84
N GLY A 46 3.64 -25.56 37.69
CA GLY A 46 2.98 -24.81 38.74
C GLY A 46 2.89 -23.29 38.51
N THR A 47 1.66 -22.83 38.28
CA THR A 47 1.03 -21.57 38.73
C THR A 47 1.41 -20.23 38.10
N ALA A 48 0.42 -19.68 37.42
CA ALA A 48 -0.02 -18.27 37.38
C ALA A 48 0.99 -17.15 37.11
N GLY A 49 0.84 -16.57 35.96
CA GLY A 49 1.45 -15.27 35.60
C GLY A 49 1.33 -15.02 34.12
N ASP A 50 0.36 -14.18 33.71
CA ASP A 50 0.14 -13.76 32.34
C ASP A 50 1.40 -13.07 31.77
N PHE A 51 2.17 -13.77 31.01
CA PHE A 51 3.16 -13.18 30.11
C PHE A 51 2.60 -13.20 28.70
N PHE A 52 2.30 -12.06 28.18
CA PHE A 52 2.11 -11.82 26.75
C PHE A 52 3.35 -12.29 26.00
N THR A 53 3.32 -13.50 25.51
CA THR A 53 4.28 -13.95 24.50
C THR A 53 3.86 -13.39 23.16
N LEU A 54 4.55 -12.35 22.70
CA LEU A 54 4.59 -11.97 21.31
C LEU A 54 5.04 -13.19 20.50
N SER A 55 4.10 -13.82 19.83
CA SER A 55 4.42 -14.87 18.86
C SER A 55 5.20 -14.23 17.73
N PRO A 56 6.38 -14.74 17.36
CA PRO A 56 7.08 -14.23 16.19
C PRO A 56 6.20 -14.48 14.97
N VAL A 57 5.89 -13.42 14.25
CA VAL A 57 5.33 -13.48 12.89
C VAL A 57 6.23 -14.44 12.12
N ARG A 58 5.70 -15.59 11.80
CA ARG A 58 6.37 -16.60 10.98
C ARG A 58 6.48 -15.97 9.60
N GLU A 59 7.61 -15.34 9.30
CA GLU A 59 8.03 -15.14 7.93
C GLU A 59 7.96 -16.50 7.26
N ARG A 60 6.95 -16.70 6.44
CA ARG A 60 6.88 -17.85 5.55
C ARG A 60 8.03 -17.66 4.57
N CYS A 61 9.19 -18.27 4.83
CA CYS A 61 10.23 -18.44 3.84
C CYS A 61 9.56 -18.89 2.56
N VAL A 62 9.50 -18.01 1.58
CA VAL A 62 9.05 -18.36 0.22
C VAL A 62 10.11 -19.31 -0.29
N ARG A 63 9.80 -20.60 -0.32
CA ARG A 63 10.70 -21.64 -0.78
C ARG A 63 10.97 -21.37 -2.26
N ALA A 64 12.23 -21.23 -2.65
CA ALA A 64 12.65 -21.17 -4.04
C ALA A 64 11.98 -22.31 -4.81
N MET A 65 11.33 -22.02 -5.93
CA MET A 65 10.54 -23.00 -6.64
C MET A 65 10.66 -22.81 -8.15
N MET A 66 11.37 -23.74 -8.79
CA MET A 66 11.36 -23.90 -10.24
C MET A 66 10.27 -24.91 -10.63
N THR A 67 9.40 -24.56 -11.55
CA THR A 67 8.37 -25.45 -12.09
C THR A 67 8.37 -25.40 -13.62
N ILE A 68 8.17 -26.55 -14.26
CA ILE A 68 8.14 -26.67 -15.72
C ILE A 68 6.75 -27.17 -16.10
N HIS A 69 6.14 -26.52 -17.08
CA HIS A 69 4.81 -26.86 -17.55
C HIS A 69 4.76 -26.90 -19.06
N LYS A 70 3.91 -27.77 -19.60
CA LYS A 70 3.60 -27.82 -21.03
C LYS A 70 2.12 -28.08 -21.23
N THR A 71 1.54 -27.47 -22.24
CA THR A 71 0.15 -27.75 -22.62
C THR A 71 0.11 -29.04 -23.44
N VAL A 72 -0.58 -30.06 -22.91
CA VAL A 72 -0.84 -31.34 -23.59
C VAL A 72 -2.37 -31.52 -23.65
N ASP A 73 -2.90 -31.74 -24.82
CA ASP A 73 -4.35 -31.89 -25.08
C ASP A 73 -5.19 -30.75 -24.48
N GLY A 74 -4.68 -29.49 -24.56
CA GLY A 74 -5.38 -28.32 -24.06
C GLY A 74 -5.35 -28.16 -22.53
N LYS A 75 -4.59 -29.01 -21.79
CA LYS A 75 -4.43 -28.89 -20.34
C LYS A 75 -2.98 -28.61 -19.98
N MET A 76 -2.79 -27.68 -19.03
CA MET A 76 -1.48 -27.39 -18.45
C MET A 76 -1.01 -28.57 -17.59
N THR A 77 0.07 -29.23 -17.98
CA THR A 77 0.63 -30.39 -17.26
C THR A 77 2.04 -30.07 -16.76
N PRO A 78 2.36 -30.39 -15.49
CA PRO A 78 3.71 -30.24 -14.98
C PRO A 78 4.65 -31.26 -15.59
N LEU A 79 5.88 -30.85 -15.87
CA LEU A 79 6.97 -31.71 -16.39
C LEU A 79 8.14 -31.74 -15.42
N ASN A 80 8.91 -32.84 -15.44
CA ASN A 80 10.12 -32.99 -14.63
C ASN A 80 11.40 -32.58 -15.39
N SER A 81 11.32 -32.35 -16.69
CA SER A 81 12.45 -31.97 -17.54
C SER A 81 12.03 -30.92 -18.57
N VAL A 82 13.00 -30.13 -19.00
CA VAL A 82 12.80 -29.13 -20.07
C VAL A 82 12.61 -29.85 -21.39
N THR A 83 11.57 -29.48 -22.12
CA THR A 83 11.26 -29.97 -23.47
C THR A 83 10.87 -28.80 -24.36
N ASP A 84 11.05 -28.91 -25.66
CA ASP A 84 10.68 -27.85 -26.59
C ASP A 84 9.21 -27.44 -26.43
N GLY A 85 8.97 -26.14 -26.42
CA GLY A 85 7.62 -25.56 -26.22
C GLY A 85 7.12 -25.61 -24.79
N CYS A 86 7.96 -25.85 -23.78
CA CYS A 86 7.58 -25.77 -22.39
C CYS A 86 7.65 -24.33 -21.84
N TRP A 87 6.94 -24.10 -20.76
CA TRP A 87 7.01 -22.91 -19.93
C TRP A 87 7.75 -23.23 -18.62
N VAL A 88 8.83 -22.50 -18.35
CA VAL A 88 9.62 -22.58 -17.12
C VAL A 88 9.24 -21.40 -16.23
N ASN A 89 8.82 -21.67 -15.00
CA ASN A 89 8.46 -20.64 -14.05
C ASN A 89 9.39 -20.67 -12.83
N LEU A 90 9.98 -19.53 -12.52
CA LEU A 90 10.93 -19.31 -11.43
C LEU A 90 10.31 -18.35 -10.42
N ILE A 91 10.15 -18.79 -9.17
CA ILE A 91 9.66 -17.96 -8.06
C ILE A 91 10.76 -17.90 -7.02
N ASN A 92 11.27 -16.71 -6.73
CA ASN A 92 12.37 -16.47 -5.80
C ASN A 92 13.54 -17.45 -6.02
N PRO A 93 14.07 -17.56 -7.25
CA PRO A 93 15.11 -18.54 -7.55
C PRO A 93 16.40 -18.23 -6.79
N SER A 94 17.12 -19.28 -6.41
CA SER A 94 18.47 -19.17 -5.87
C SER A 94 19.49 -18.85 -6.99
N GLU A 95 20.64 -18.30 -6.62
CA GLU A 95 21.72 -18.02 -7.59
C GLU A 95 22.18 -19.27 -8.35
N ASP A 96 22.11 -20.45 -7.74
CA ASP A 96 22.48 -21.71 -8.39
C ASP A 96 21.39 -22.18 -9.38
N GLU A 97 20.12 -21.97 -9.07
CA GLU A 97 19.01 -22.21 -10.01
C GLU A 97 19.10 -21.25 -11.20
N LEU A 98 19.40 -19.97 -10.97
CA LEU A 98 19.61 -18.99 -12.05
C LEU A 98 20.74 -19.41 -12.99
N LYS A 99 21.89 -19.83 -12.46
CA LYS A 99 23.02 -20.31 -13.27
C LYS A 99 22.66 -21.56 -14.06
N THR A 100 21.93 -22.50 -13.43
CA THR A 100 21.50 -23.73 -14.08
C THR A 100 20.55 -23.44 -15.25
N VAL A 101 19.56 -22.56 -15.03
CA VAL A 101 18.60 -22.16 -16.07
C VAL A 101 19.30 -21.39 -17.19
N ALA A 102 20.16 -20.43 -16.85
CA ALA A 102 20.95 -19.67 -17.82
C ALA A 102 21.78 -20.59 -18.74
N ALA A 103 22.48 -21.56 -18.15
CA ALA A 103 23.30 -22.50 -18.91
C ALA A 103 22.46 -23.50 -19.74
N THR A 104 21.32 -23.97 -19.20
CA THR A 104 20.47 -24.97 -19.86
C THR A 104 19.66 -24.39 -21.03
N LEU A 105 19.18 -23.15 -20.87
CA LEU A 105 18.28 -22.51 -21.83
C LEU A 105 18.98 -21.44 -22.68
N ALA A 106 20.30 -21.28 -22.52
CA ALA A 106 21.12 -20.27 -23.20
C ALA A 106 20.55 -18.85 -23.08
N VAL A 107 20.19 -18.46 -21.85
CA VAL A 107 19.63 -17.15 -21.51
C VAL A 107 20.67 -16.34 -20.75
N GLU A 108 20.73 -15.05 -21.07
CA GLU A 108 21.61 -14.12 -20.35
C GLU A 108 21.23 -14.04 -18.85
N PRO A 109 22.18 -14.25 -17.93
CA PRO A 109 21.91 -14.16 -16.48
C PRO A 109 21.39 -12.79 -16.04
N SER A 110 21.75 -11.71 -16.74
CA SER A 110 21.23 -10.35 -16.49
C SER A 110 19.71 -10.27 -16.66
N PHE A 111 19.14 -10.95 -17.66
CA PHE A 111 17.70 -11.00 -17.92
C PHE A 111 16.94 -11.72 -16.81
N LEU A 112 17.52 -12.80 -16.26
CA LEU A 112 16.91 -13.53 -15.15
C LEU A 112 16.92 -12.73 -13.85
N ARG A 113 17.96 -11.91 -13.62
CA ARG A 113 18.08 -11.08 -12.41
C ARG A 113 17.25 -9.81 -12.47
N ALA A 114 17.03 -9.24 -13.63
CA ALA A 114 16.29 -8.00 -13.79
C ALA A 114 14.90 -8.06 -13.14
N ALA A 115 14.19 -9.17 -13.25
CA ALA A 115 12.87 -9.34 -12.65
C ALA A 115 12.87 -9.64 -11.13
N LEU A 116 14.04 -9.75 -10.51
CA LEU A 116 14.21 -9.97 -9.07
C LEU A 116 14.51 -8.67 -8.31
N ASP A 117 14.63 -7.55 -9.00
CA ASP A 117 14.69 -6.22 -8.39
C ASP A 117 13.26 -5.68 -8.22
N GLU A 118 12.84 -5.41 -6.98
CA GLU A 118 11.48 -4.88 -6.70
C GLU A 118 11.26 -3.48 -7.30
N GLU A 119 12.33 -2.72 -7.58
CA GLU A 119 12.26 -1.36 -8.16
C GLU A 119 12.41 -1.35 -9.69
N GLU A 120 12.52 -2.53 -10.33
CA GLU A 120 12.66 -2.62 -11.79
C GLU A 120 11.40 -2.09 -12.49
N THR A 121 11.59 -1.37 -13.58
CA THR A 121 10.50 -0.76 -14.34
C THR A 121 10.12 -1.58 -15.55
N SER A 122 8.83 -1.53 -15.93
CA SER A 122 8.33 -2.20 -17.15
C SER A 122 9.08 -1.76 -18.40
N ARG A 123 9.69 -2.71 -19.11
CA ARG A 123 10.47 -2.49 -20.30
C ARG A 123 10.54 -3.74 -21.18
N ILE A 124 11.07 -3.58 -22.37
CA ILE A 124 11.34 -4.67 -23.29
C ILE A 124 12.74 -4.52 -23.86
N ASP A 125 13.52 -5.59 -23.78
CA ASP A 125 14.87 -5.68 -24.29
C ASP A 125 15.02 -6.91 -25.17
N LYS A 126 15.90 -6.84 -26.18
CA LYS A 126 16.20 -7.96 -27.08
C LYS A 126 17.70 -8.07 -27.25
N GLU A 127 18.24 -9.24 -26.93
CA GLU A 127 19.66 -9.55 -27.02
C GLU A 127 19.86 -11.04 -27.37
N ASP A 128 20.78 -11.36 -28.25
CA ASP A 128 21.21 -12.72 -28.61
C ASP A 128 20.07 -13.72 -28.91
N GLY A 129 19.02 -13.27 -29.61
CA GLY A 129 17.86 -14.12 -29.90
C GLY A 129 16.87 -14.31 -28.75
N CYS A 130 17.17 -13.77 -27.57
CA CYS A 130 16.26 -13.73 -26.43
C CYS A 130 15.55 -12.38 -26.36
N THR A 131 14.29 -12.39 -25.95
CA THR A 131 13.52 -11.18 -25.68
C THR A 131 13.07 -11.18 -24.23
N LEU A 132 13.45 -10.16 -23.47
CA LEU A 132 12.99 -9.91 -22.11
C LEU A 132 11.83 -8.90 -22.16
N ILE A 133 10.73 -9.23 -21.54
CA ILE A 133 9.59 -8.34 -21.31
C ILE A 133 9.39 -8.27 -19.80
N ILE A 134 9.57 -7.10 -19.20
CA ILE A 134 9.24 -6.86 -17.78
C ILE A 134 7.94 -6.10 -17.74
N VAL A 135 7.00 -6.59 -16.93
CA VAL A 135 5.72 -5.95 -16.66
C VAL A 135 5.44 -5.98 -15.17
N ASP A 136 4.84 -4.92 -14.66
CA ASP A 136 4.42 -4.87 -13.27
C ASP A 136 3.11 -5.61 -13.08
N THR A 137 3.06 -6.48 -12.09
CA THR A 137 1.87 -7.21 -11.69
C THR A 137 1.35 -6.71 -10.35
N PRO A 138 0.02 -6.58 -10.15
CA PRO A 138 -0.51 -6.13 -8.89
C PRO A 138 -0.42 -7.24 -7.84
N ALA A 139 0.02 -6.86 -6.66
CA ALA A 139 0.11 -7.71 -5.47
C ALA A 139 -0.80 -7.17 -4.36
N MET A 140 -1.22 -8.05 -3.47
CA MET A 140 -2.04 -7.73 -2.30
C MET A 140 -1.40 -8.37 -1.08
N GLU A 141 -1.07 -7.55 -0.11
CA GLU A 141 -0.53 -7.99 1.17
C GLU A 141 -1.49 -7.59 2.31
N LYS A 142 -1.60 -8.44 3.32
CA LYS A 142 -2.37 -8.14 4.53
C LYS A 142 -1.41 -7.63 5.58
N ASP A 143 -1.61 -6.39 6.00
CA ASP A 143 -0.90 -5.78 7.11
C ASP A 143 -1.79 -5.79 8.37
N GLU A 144 -1.22 -5.44 9.52
CA GLU A 144 -1.93 -5.37 10.81
C GLU A 144 -3.11 -4.38 10.79
N ILE A 145 -3.03 -3.34 9.98
CA ILE A 145 -4.01 -2.26 9.88
C ILE A 145 -5.07 -2.55 8.81
N GLY A 146 -4.73 -3.33 7.77
CA GLY A 146 -5.65 -3.59 6.67
C GLY A 146 -5.05 -4.35 5.49
N VAL A 147 -5.55 -4.09 4.31
CA VAL A 147 -5.05 -4.64 3.05
C VAL A 147 -4.33 -3.53 2.31
N VAL A 148 -3.08 -3.78 1.94
CA VAL A 148 -2.25 -2.88 1.15
C VAL A 148 -2.03 -3.51 -0.23
N TYR A 149 -2.12 -2.70 -1.27
CA TYR A 149 -1.84 -3.13 -2.63
C TYR A 149 -0.52 -2.51 -3.09
N SER A 150 0.30 -3.33 -3.72
CA SER A 150 1.60 -2.98 -4.28
C SER A 150 1.74 -3.53 -5.69
N THR A 151 2.86 -3.27 -6.33
CA THR A 151 3.20 -3.84 -7.63
C THR A 151 4.53 -4.56 -7.55
N LEU A 152 4.65 -5.66 -8.27
CA LEU A 152 5.86 -6.47 -8.34
C LEU A 152 6.20 -6.75 -9.80
N PRO A 153 7.47 -6.68 -10.20
CA PRO A 153 7.89 -7.00 -11.55
C PRO A 153 7.72 -8.50 -11.83
N LEU A 154 7.26 -8.79 -13.03
CA LEU A 154 7.23 -10.11 -13.64
C LEU A 154 8.07 -10.07 -14.91
N GLY A 155 9.19 -10.76 -14.93
CA GLY A 155 9.99 -10.95 -16.12
C GLY A 155 9.43 -12.09 -16.95
N ILE A 156 9.25 -11.85 -18.24
CA ILE A 156 8.86 -12.84 -19.25
C ILE A 156 10.00 -12.88 -20.27
N ILE A 157 10.74 -13.97 -20.29
CA ILE A 157 11.85 -14.18 -21.22
C ILE A 157 11.40 -15.16 -22.29
N VAL A 158 11.56 -14.75 -23.54
CA VAL A 158 11.18 -15.53 -24.70
C VAL A 158 12.42 -15.92 -25.45
N THR A 159 12.64 -17.21 -25.61
CA THR A 159 13.69 -17.79 -26.45
C THR A 159 13.08 -18.42 -27.70
N ASP A 160 13.90 -18.93 -28.62
CA ASP A 160 13.39 -19.60 -29.82
C ASP A 160 12.55 -20.85 -29.51
N ARG A 161 12.72 -21.46 -28.34
CA ARG A 161 12.08 -22.75 -28.00
C ARG A 161 11.24 -22.71 -26.71
N HIS A 162 11.50 -21.76 -25.80
CA HIS A 162 10.92 -21.76 -24.46
C HIS A 162 10.40 -20.40 -24.05
N ILE A 163 9.51 -20.41 -23.08
CA ILE A 163 9.07 -19.21 -22.34
C ILE A 163 9.49 -19.41 -20.89
N ILE A 164 10.10 -18.37 -20.31
CA ILE A 164 10.53 -18.38 -18.91
C ILE A 164 9.85 -17.20 -18.23
N THR A 165 9.22 -17.45 -17.09
CA THR A 165 8.74 -16.38 -16.20
C THR A 165 9.54 -16.36 -14.92
N VAL A 166 9.93 -15.16 -14.50
CA VAL A 166 10.72 -14.94 -13.29
C VAL A 166 10.01 -13.91 -12.43
N CYS A 167 9.82 -14.19 -11.16
CA CYS A 167 9.26 -13.26 -10.18
C CYS A 167 9.84 -13.47 -8.79
N LEU A 168 9.90 -12.39 -8.00
CA LEU A 168 10.41 -12.44 -6.64
C LEU A 168 9.42 -13.12 -5.68
N LYS A 169 8.12 -12.87 -5.85
CA LYS A 169 7.05 -13.47 -5.04
C LYS A 169 6.03 -14.16 -5.95
N ALA A 170 5.39 -15.22 -5.46
CA ALA A 170 4.34 -15.93 -6.20
C ALA A 170 3.16 -14.99 -6.52
N THR A 171 3.02 -14.59 -7.78
CA THR A 171 1.92 -13.76 -8.24
C THR A 171 0.65 -14.57 -8.44
N SER A 172 -0.52 -13.94 -8.29
CA SER A 172 -1.80 -14.59 -8.57
C SER A 172 -1.94 -14.96 -10.05
N VAL A 173 -1.33 -14.20 -10.95
CA VAL A 173 -1.34 -14.43 -12.40
C VAL A 173 -0.65 -15.76 -12.74
N VAL A 174 0.55 -15.98 -12.21
CA VAL A 174 1.30 -17.24 -12.41
C VAL A 174 0.52 -18.44 -11.83
N ARG A 175 -0.10 -18.27 -10.67
CA ARG A 175 -0.93 -19.32 -10.04
C ARG A 175 -2.14 -19.69 -10.90
N ASP A 176 -2.83 -18.72 -11.46
CA ASP A 176 -4.01 -18.95 -12.31
C ASP A 176 -3.64 -19.69 -13.61
N LEU A 177 -2.46 -19.38 -14.18
CA LEU A 177 -1.92 -20.13 -15.32
C LEU A 177 -1.59 -21.59 -14.97
N GLN A 178 -0.88 -21.81 -13.85
CA GLN A 178 -0.49 -23.15 -13.41
C GLN A 178 -1.69 -24.03 -13.08
N SER A 179 -2.75 -23.44 -12.51
CA SER A 179 -3.96 -24.17 -12.12
C SER A 179 -4.87 -24.55 -13.29
N GLY A 180 -4.55 -24.08 -14.51
CA GLY A 180 -5.36 -24.35 -15.71
C GLY A 180 -6.75 -23.68 -15.68
N VAL A 181 -6.94 -22.65 -14.85
CA VAL A 181 -8.18 -21.86 -14.80
C VAL A 181 -8.37 -21.11 -16.12
N VAL A 182 -7.29 -20.75 -16.77
CA VAL A 182 -7.32 -20.07 -18.07
C VAL A 182 -7.45 -21.13 -19.18
N ARG A 183 -8.54 -21.07 -19.92
CA ARG A 183 -8.79 -21.98 -21.03
C ARG A 183 -8.00 -21.57 -22.27
N ASP A 184 -7.71 -22.52 -23.16
CA ASP A 184 -7.05 -22.33 -24.46
C ASP A 184 -5.65 -21.69 -24.42
N VAL A 185 -4.93 -21.85 -23.31
CA VAL A 185 -3.54 -21.44 -23.19
C VAL A 185 -2.65 -22.55 -23.72
N ARG A 186 -1.91 -22.28 -24.81
CA ARG A 186 -0.96 -23.21 -25.43
C ARG A 186 0.45 -22.68 -25.28
N THR A 187 1.30 -23.42 -24.59
CA THR A 187 2.72 -23.04 -24.39
C THR A 187 3.53 -23.07 -25.68
N GLU A 188 3.09 -23.80 -26.69
CA GLU A 188 3.73 -23.87 -28.01
C GLU A 188 3.50 -22.59 -28.83
N GLN A 189 2.35 -21.91 -28.64
CA GLN A 189 2.05 -20.61 -29.26
C GLN A 189 2.59 -19.48 -28.39
N ARG A 190 3.90 -19.27 -28.45
CA ARG A 190 4.64 -18.37 -27.53
C ARG A 190 4.05 -16.96 -27.45
N THR A 191 3.82 -16.32 -28.59
CA THR A 191 3.25 -14.97 -28.65
C THR A 191 1.89 -14.92 -27.96
N ARG A 192 0.98 -15.83 -28.32
CA ARG A 192 -0.34 -15.91 -27.72
C ARG A 192 -0.29 -16.21 -26.22
N PHE A 193 0.65 -17.04 -25.79
CA PHE A 193 0.87 -17.33 -24.37
C PHE A 193 1.27 -16.06 -23.59
N ILE A 194 2.20 -15.26 -24.13
CA ILE A 194 2.62 -13.98 -23.53
C ILE A 194 1.45 -13.02 -23.45
N LEU A 195 0.69 -12.86 -24.54
CA LEU A 195 -0.49 -11.97 -24.55
C LEU A 195 -1.54 -12.40 -23.55
N ASN A 196 -1.75 -13.70 -23.35
CA ASN A 196 -2.62 -14.20 -22.29
C ASN A 196 -2.10 -13.86 -20.88
N ILE A 197 -0.79 -13.92 -20.63
CA ILE A 197 -0.21 -13.45 -19.36
C ILE A 197 -0.53 -11.97 -19.17
N LEU A 198 -0.30 -11.13 -20.18
CA LEU A 198 -0.53 -9.69 -20.12
C LEU A 198 -2.01 -9.35 -19.91
N LEU A 199 -2.91 -10.08 -20.56
CA LEU A 199 -4.36 -9.96 -20.35
C LEU A 199 -4.76 -10.32 -18.92
N LEU A 200 -4.16 -11.37 -18.36
CA LEU A 200 -4.41 -11.76 -16.97
C LEU A 200 -3.90 -10.71 -15.99
N VAL A 201 -2.74 -10.09 -16.26
CA VAL A 201 -2.21 -8.98 -15.48
C VAL A 201 -3.20 -7.82 -15.49
N ALA A 202 -3.68 -7.39 -16.65
CA ALA A 202 -4.66 -6.30 -16.78
C ALA A 202 -5.96 -6.60 -16.02
N LYS A 203 -6.52 -7.81 -16.23
CA LYS A 203 -7.73 -8.26 -15.50
C LYS A 203 -7.53 -8.34 -14.00
N ARG A 204 -6.32 -8.63 -13.53
CA ARG A 204 -6.01 -8.66 -12.10
C ARG A 204 -5.99 -7.23 -11.51
N TYR A 205 -5.43 -6.25 -12.22
CA TYR A 205 -5.51 -4.84 -11.84
C TYR A 205 -6.97 -4.38 -11.70
N LEU A 206 -7.80 -4.65 -12.71
CA LEU A 206 -9.24 -4.31 -12.67
C LEU A 206 -9.97 -4.97 -11.48
N ASN A 207 -9.63 -6.22 -11.17
CA ASN A 207 -10.19 -6.90 -10.01
C ASN A 207 -9.80 -6.23 -8.68
N TYR A 208 -8.54 -5.84 -8.53
CA TYR A 208 -8.09 -5.15 -7.32
C TYR A 208 -8.65 -3.74 -7.21
N LEU A 209 -8.75 -3.01 -8.32
CA LEU A 209 -9.42 -1.71 -8.36
C LEU A 209 -10.89 -1.81 -7.89
N LYS A 210 -11.63 -2.84 -8.32
CA LYS A 210 -12.98 -3.11 -7.81
C LYS A 210 -13.01 -3.47 -6.31
N GLN A 211 -11.96 -4.09 -5.78
CA GLN A 211 -11.85 -4.37 -4.34
C GLN A 211 -11.52 -3.08 -3.56
N ILE A 212 -10.65 -2.24 -4.10
CA ILE A 212 -10.33 -0.92 -3.54
C ILE A 212 -11.60 -0.07 -3.43
N ASP A 213 -12.40 0.00 -4.50
CA ASP A 213 -13.70 0.71 -4.50
C ASP A 213 -14.64 0.22 -3.39
N LYS A 214 -14.79 -1.10 -3.25
CA LYS A 214 -15.62 -1.68 -2.18
C LYS A 214 -15.09 -1.33 -0.78
N THR A 215 -13.77 -1.38 -0.60
CA THR A 215 -13.11 -1.06 0.66
C THR A 215 -13.27 0.43 0.99
N TYR A 216 -13.07 1.30 -0.01
CA TYR A 216 -13.32 2.72 0.08
C TYR A 216 -14.75 3.03 0.54
N ASN A 217 -15.76 2.49 -0.16
CA ASN A 217 -17.17 2.70 0.19
C ASN A 217 -17.52 2.22 1.60
N HIS A 218 -16.84 1.19 2.11
CA HIS A 218 -16.99 0.74 3.49
C HIS A 218 -16.39 1.73 4.49
N MET A 219 -15.18 2.20 4.22
CA MET A 219 -14.46 3.16 5.08
C MET A 219 -15.15 4.51 5.12
N GLU A 220 -15.64 5.01 4.00
CA GLU A 220 -16.41 6.24 3.92
C GLU A 220 -17.58 6.22 4.91
N ARG A 221 -18.37 5.15 4.90
CA ARG A 221 -19.52 5.01 5.84
C ARG A 221 -19.08 4.93 7.30
N GLN A 222 -17.92 4.37 7.58
CA GLN A 222 -17.38 4.30 8.95
C GLN A 222 -16.88 5.66 9.42
N LEU A 223 -16.20 6.43 8.57
CA LEU A 223 -15.73 7.77 8.87
C LEU A 223 -16.85 8.73 9.23
N TYR A 224 -17.98 8.69 8.52
CA TYR A 224 -19.16 9.48 8.86
C TYR A 224 -19.73 9.13 10.25
N LYS A 225 -19.51 7.90 10.74
CA LYS A 225 -20.03 7.45 12.03
C LYS A 225 -19.08 7.69 13.20
N SER A 226 -17.77 7.51 13.02
CA SER A 226 -16.84 7.40 14.16
C SER A 226 -15.67 8.37 14.15
N GLN A 227 -15.36 9.04 13.05
CA GLN A 227 -14.25 10.01 12.88
C GLN A 227 -12.92 9.53 13.50
N ARG A 228 -12.60 8.24 13.34
CA ARG A 228 -11.37 7.65 13.91
C ARG A 228 -10.20 7.84 12.98
N ASN A 229 -9.02 8.12 13.53
CA ASN A 229 -7.77 8.27 12.77
C ASN A 229 -7.37 7.01 12.02
N LYS A 230 -7.82 5.83 12.47
CA LYS A 230 -7.49 4.56 11.82
C LYS A 230 -8.04 4.47 10.40
N GLU A 231 -9.27 4.88 10.17
CA GLU A 231 -9.92 4.87 8.87
C GLU A 231 -9.27 5.86 7.89
N LEU A 232 -8.79 7.00 8.42
CA LEU A 232 -8.02 7.96 7.61
C LEU A 232 -6.67 7.40 7.16
N ILE A 233 -5.96 6.69 8.04
CA ILE A 233 -4.69 6.03 7.70
C ILE A 233 -4.93 4.97 6.61
N GLN A 234 -5.99 4.18 6.72
CA GLN A 234 -6.34 3.19 5.70
C GLN A 234 -6.69 3.82 4.35
N LEU A 235 -7.32 5.00 4.34
CA LEU A 235 -7.57 5.74 3.09
C LEU A 235 -6.26 6.23 2.44
N LEU A 236 -5.30 6.71 3.25
CA LEU A 236 -3.96 7.06 2.76
C LEU A 236 -3.23 5.85 2.15
N ASP A 237 -3.35 4.67 2.75
CA ASP A 237 -2.76 3.45 2.23
C ASP A 237 -3.41 3.02 0.89
N LEU A 238 -4.74 3.22 0.75
CA LEU A 238 -5.42 3.01 -0.53
C LEU A 238 -5.00 4.03 -1.59
N GLU A 239 -4.88 5.30 -1.24
CA GLU A 239 -4.39 6.35 -2.15
C GLU A 239 -2.98 6.03 -2.65
N LYS A 240 -2.07 5.66 -1.74
CA LYS A 240 -0.71 5.21 -2.07
C LYS A 240 -0.74 4.01 -3.01
N SER A 241 -1.61 3.04 -2.76
CA SER A 241 -1.78 1.85 -3.62
C SER A 241 -2.23 2.24 -5.03
N LEU A 242 -3.15 3.19 -5.17
CA LEU A 242 -3.61 3.69 -6.48
C LEU A 242 -2.52 4.45 -7.25
N VAL A 243 -1.65 5.18 -6.55
CA VAL A 243 -0.48 5.83 -7.16
C VAL A 243 0.47 4.78 -7.74
N TYR A 244 0.75 3.71 -7.01
CA TYR A 244 1.55 2.60 -7.52
C TYR A 244 0.89 1.95 -8.74
N PHE A 245 -0.39 1.62 -8.67
CA PHE A 245 -1.13 1.02 -9.78
C PHE A 245 -1.11 1.91 -11.03
N ASN A 246 -1.39 3.21 -10.87
CA ASN A 246 -1.40 4.15 -12.00
C ASN A 246 -0.01 4.27 -12.65
N THR A 247 1.06 4.32 -11.85
CA THR A 247 2.43 4.41 -12.36
C THR A 247 2.83 3.13 -13.11
N SER A 248 2.58 1.97 -12.52
CA SER A 248 2.90 0.67 -13.11
C SER A 248 2.05 0.37 -14.36
N LEU A 249 0.75 0.67 -14.33
CA LEU A 249 -0.12 0.51 -15.50
C LEU A 249 0.31 1.37 -16.68
N LYS A 250 0.72 2.62 -16.45
CA LYS A 250 1.26 3.50 -17.49
C LYS A 250 2.58 2.99 -18.06
N ALA A 251 3.45 2.42 -17.21
CA ALA A 251 4.69 1.79 -17.67
C ALA A 251 4.42 0.53 -18.50
N ASN A 252 3.44 -0.28 -18.06
CA ASN A 252 2.96 -1.44 -18.81
C ASN A 252 2.36 -1.04 -20.16
N GLU A 253 1.53 0.01 -20.23
CA GLU A 253 0.95 0.52 -21.48
C GLU A 253 2.04 0.87 -22.49
N VAL A 254 3.07 1.63 -22.07
CA VAL A 254 4.20 1.99 -22.94
C VAL A 254 4.92 0.74 -23.45
N THR A 255 5.08 -0.27 -22.62
CA THR A 255 5.72 -1.55 -23.00
C THR A 255 4.86 -2.31 -24.00
N LEU A 256 3.55 -2.39 -23.80
CA LEU A 256 2.58 -3.00 -24.73
C LEU A 256 2.53 -2.27 -26.07
N GLU A 257 2.54 -0.94 -26.07
CA GLU A 257 2.61 -0.16 -27.31
C GLU A 257 3.91 -0.40 -28.09
N LYS A 258 5.03 -0.64 -27.41
CA LYS A 258 6.28 -1.03 -28.07
C LYS A 258 6.16 -2.43 -28.70
N ILE A 259 5.46 -3.37 -28.08
CA ILE A 259 5.17 -4.69 -28.67
C ILE A 259 4.32 -4.52 -29.92
N LEU A 260 3.29 -3.70 -29.90
CA LEU A 260 2.39 -3.46 -31.03
C LEU A 260 3.11 -2.80 -32.22
N ARG A 261 3.95 -1.79 -31.96
CA ARG A 261 4.69 -1.06 -33.02
C ARG A 261 5.98 -1.76 -33.45
N GLY A 262 6.55 -2.57 -32.55
CA GLY A 262 7.89 -3.11 -32.72
C GLY A 262 7.88 -4.52 -33.25
N ARG A 263 8.70 -4.80 -34.21
CA ARG A 263 9.01 -6.13 -34.72
C ARG A 263 9.80 -6.98 -33.71
N ILE A 264 9.53 -6.81 -32.42
CA ILE A 264 10.29 -7.42 -31.30
C ILE A 264 9.80 -8.84 -31.06
N VAL A 265 8.48 -9.03 -31.08
CA VAL A 265 7.79 -10.32 -31.01
C VAL A 265 7.06 -10.51 -32.33
N THR A 266 7.12 -11.72 -32.90
CA THR A 266 6.39 -12.02 -34.13
C THR A 266 4.91 -12.13 -33.81
N LEU A 267 4.12 -11.16 -34.26
CA LEU A 267 2.66 -11.14 -34.13
C LEU A 267 2.03 -11.79 -35.37
N TYR A 268 1.09 -12.69 -35.15
CA TYR A 268 0.21 -13.22 -36.18
C TYR A 268 -1.07 -12.36 -36.25
N GLU A 269 -1.84 -12.47 -37.31
CA GLU A 269 -3.01 -11.63 -37.53
C GLU A 269 -4.03 -11.76 -36.39
N GLU A 270 -4.24 -12.97 -35.87
CA GLU A 270 -5.10 -13.23 -34.70
C GLU A 270 -4.54 -12.69 -33.36
N ASP A 271 -3.24 -12.46 -33.27
CA ASP A 271 -2.57 -11.93 -32.07
C ASP A 271 -2.73 -10.41 -31.97
N HIS A 272 -2.97 -9.71 -33.08
CA HIS A 272 -3.22 -8.27 -33.07
C HIS A 272 -4.48 -7.93 -32.32
N ASP A 273 -5.59 -8.63 -32.57
CA ASP A 273 -6.86 -8.42 -31.88
C ASP A 273 -6.70 -8.65 -30.36
N LEU A 274 -5.98 -9.73 -30.00
CA LEU A 274 -5.74 -10.03 -28.57
C LEU A 274 -4.87 -8.96 -27.89
N LEU A 275 -3.87 -8.39 -28.59
CA LEU A 275 -3.05 -7.33 -28.07
C LEU A 275 -3.84 -6.01 -27.92
N GLU A 276 -4.73 -5.70 -28.83
CA GLU A 276 -5.63 -4.57 -28.72
C GLU A 276 -6.58 -4.74 -27.53
N ASP A 277 -7.13 -5.92 -27.31
CA ASP A 277 -7.93 -6.23 -26.12
C ASP A 277 -7.13 -5.99 -24.82
N VAL A 278 -5.86 -6.42 -24.77
CA VAL A 278 -4.99 -6.16 -23.61
C VAL A 278 -4.81 -4.66 -23.39
N LEU A 279 -4.57 -3.89 -24.45
CA LEU A 279 -4.40 -2.44 -24.35
C LEU A 279 -5.68 -1.75 -23.87
N ILE A 280 -6.86 -2.18 -24.33
CA ILE A 280 -8.15 -1.66 -23.88
C ILE A 280 -8.33 -1.90 -22.38
N GLU A 281 -8.07 -3.12 -21.90
CA GLU A 281 -8.19 -3.46 -20.47
C GLU A 281 -7.18 -2.67 -19.60
N VAL A 282 -5.95 -2.47 -20.08
CA VAL A 282 -4.93 -1.66 -19.38
C VAL A 282 -5.35 -0.20 -19.32
N ARG A 283 -5.82 0.39 -20.41
CA ARG A 283 -6.31 1.79 -20.45
C ARG A 283 -7.50 1.98 -19.53
N GLN A 284 -8.45 1.04 -19.54
CA GLN A 284 -9.56 1.05 -18.61
C GLN A 284 -9.08 1.00 -17.15
N ALA A 285 -8.06 0.20 -16.84
CA ALA A 285 -7.51 0.13 -15.50
C ALA A 285 -6.80 1.45 -15.09
N ILE A 286 -6.10 2.12 -16.02
CA ILE A 286 -5.49 3.44 -15.78
C ILE A 286 -6.55 4.48 -15.44
N GLU A 287 -7.61 4.57 -16.25
CA GLU A 287 -8.71 5.50 -16.02
C GLU A 287 -9.39 5.24 -14.67
N MET A 288 -9.70 3.98 -14.35
CA MET A 288 -10.29 3.62 -13.07
C MET A 288 -9.37 3.97 -11.89
N ALA A 289 -8.06 3.69 -12.00
CA ALA A 289 -7.09 4.03 -10.95
C ALA A 289 -7.02 5.53 -10.72
N GLN A 290 -7.04 6.33 -11.80
CA GLN A 290 -7.04 7.79 -11.72
C GLN A 290 -8.32 8.31 -11.06
N ILE A 291 -9.50 7.85 -11.50
CA ILE A 291 -10.80 8.27 -10.95
C ILE A 291 -10.87 7.95 -9.45
N TYR A 292 -10.46 6.75 -9.04
CA TYR A 292 -10.49 6.38 -7.62
C TYR A 292 -9.47 7.18 -6.80
N SER A 293 -8.30 7.51 -7.35
CA SER A 293 -7.33 8.39 -6.70
C SER A 293 -7.91 9.78 -6.47
N ASP A 294 -8.55 10.36 -7.48
CA ASP A 294 -9.17 11.69 -7.38
C ASP A 294 -10.33 11.71 -6.37
N ILE A 295 -11.13 10.63 -6.32
CA ILE A 295 -12.22 10.47 -5.34
C ILE A 295 -11.66 10.39 -3.92
N ILE A 296 -10.62 9.58 -3.67
CA ILE A 296 -10.03 9.43 -2.34
C ILE A 296 -9.37 10.74 -1.88
N SER A 297 -8.61 11.41 -2.74
CA SER A 297 -8.01 12.72 -2.44
C SER A 297 -9.07 13.76 -2.12
N GLY A 298 -10.14 13.86 -2.91
CA GLY A 298 -11.26 14.77 -2.63
C GLY A 298 -11.98 14.46 -1.32
N MET A 299 -12.10 13.17 -0.96
CA MET A 299 -12.66 12.74 0.32
C MET A 299 -11.76 13.17 1.50
N MET A 300 -10.44 13.03 1.37
CA MET A 300 -9.47 13.46 2.39
C MET A 300 -9.60 14.96 2.68
N ASP A 301 -9.71 15.78 1.63
CA ASP A 301 -9.91 17.23 1.75
C ASP A 301 -11.25 17.57 2.42
N ALA A 302 -12.32 16.85 2.06
CA ALA A 302 -13.62 17.02 2.69
C ALA A 302 -13.57 16.67 4.17
N PHE A 303 -12.90 15.59 4.58
CA PHE A 303 -12.73 15.23 5.99
C PHE A 303 -11.88 16.23 6.77
N ALA A 304 -10.79 16.75 6.19
CA ALA A 304 -10.00 17.82 6.81
C ALA A 304 -10.89 19.04 7.12
N SER A 305 -11.77 19.41 6.20
CA SER A 305 -12.75 20.49 6.39
C SER A 305 -13.76 20.17 7.49
N VAL A 306 -14.30 18.96 7.55
CA VAL A 306 -15.24 18.52 8.60
C VAL A 306 -14.57 18.54 9.98
N ILE A 307 -13.33 18.04 10.09
CA ILE A 307 -12.55 18.05 11.34
C ILE A 307 -12.34 19.49 11.80
N SER A 308 -11.93 20.40 10.90
CA SER A 308 -11.74 21.82 11.18
C SER A 308 -13.03 22.46 11.69
N ASN A 309 -14.17 22.19 11.05
CA ASN A 309 -15.46 22.69 11.48
C ASN A 309 -15.87 22.17 12.86
N ASN A 310 -15.65 20.86 13.14
CA ASN A 310 -15.93 20.28 14.44
C ASN A 310 -15.07 20.90 15.56
N LEU A 311 -13.77 21.12 15.28
CA LEU A 311 -12.89 21.85 16.21
C LEU A 311 -13.43 23.25 16.50
N ASN A 312 -13.89 23.97 15.48
CA ASN A 312 -14.46 25.30 15.64
C ASN A 312 -15.72 25.28 16.53
N VAL A 313 -16.60 24.28 16.35
CA VAL A 313 -17.79 24.09 17.20
C VAL A 313 -17.38 23.81 18.65
N ILE A 314 -16.41 22.92 18.89
CA ILE A 314 -15.92 22.63 20.24
C ILE A 314 -15.28 23.85 20.88
N MET A 315 -14.46 24.62 20.12
CA MET A 315 -13.85 25.86 20.62
C MET A 315 -14.90 26.93 20.97
N LYS A 316 -15.95 27.07 20.16
CA LYS A 316 -17.09 27.97 20.47
C LYS A 316 -17.79 27.56 21.77
N LEU A 317 -18.08 26.25 21.94
CA LEU A 317 -18.68 25.73 23.14
C LEU A 317 -17.81 25.99 24.38
N LEU A 318 -16.51 25.67 24.28
CA LEU A 318 -15.55 25.88 25.36
C LEU A 318 -15.47 27.37 25.78
N ALA A 319 -15.36 28.28 24.78
CA ALA A 319 -15.35 29.71 25.01
C ALA A 319 -16.63 30.17 25.69
N SER A 320 -17.80 29.69 25.26
CA SER A 320 -19.09 30.03 25.81
C SER A 320 -19.23 29.58 27.27
N VAL A 321 -18.82 28.32 27.56
CA VAL A 321 -18.81 27.79 28.94
C VAL A 321 -17.86 28.60 29.82
N THR A 322 -16.66 28.94 29.33
CA THR A 322 -15.69 29.76 30.05
C THR A 322 -16.25 31.13 30.40
N ILE A 323 -16.90 31.81 29.44
CA ILE A 323 -17.51 33.10 29.65
C ILE A 323 -18.60 33.00 30.76
N LEU A 324 -19.48 32.01 30.66
CA LEU A 324 -20.56 31.79 31.65
C LEU A 324 -20.02 31.51 33.06
N MET A 325 -18.93 30.74 33.18
CA MET A 325 -18.28 30.42 34.46
C MET A 325 -17.47 31.61 35.03
N THR A 326 -17.00 32.50 34.19
CA THR A 326 -16.23 33.68 34.63
C THR A 326 -17.13 34.73 35.29
N VAL A 327 -18.38 34.88 34.84
CA VAL A 327 -19.32 35.87 35.37
C VAL A 327 -19.53 35.76 36.89
N PRO A 328 -19.86 34.61 37.48
CA PRO A 328 -19.93 34.45 38.92
C PRO A 328 -18.64 34.83 39.65
N ASN A 329 -17.50 34.40 39.11
CA ASN A 329 -16.19 34.67 39.70
C ASN A 329 -15.90 36.18 39.78
N ILE A 330 -16.24 36.94 38.72
CA ILE A 330 -16.11 38.41 38.72
C ILE A 330 -17.02 39.05 39.77
N VAL A 331 -18.30 38.66 39.83
CA VAL A 331 -19.26 39.21 40.76
C VAL A 331 -18.87 38.90 42.21
N PHE A 332 -18.55 37.65 42.52
CA PHE A 332 -18.16 37.27 43.88
C PHE A 332 -16.78 37.82 44.26
N GLY A 333 -15.82 37.92 43.31
CA GLY A 333 -14.55 38.59 43.54
C GLY A 333 -14.72 40.08 43.88
N PHE A 334 -15.62 40.78 43.16
CA PHE A 334 -15.93 42.17 43.43
C PHE A 334 -16.55 42.37 44.82
N TYR A 335 -17.52 41.51 45.20
CA TYR A 335 -18.16 41.58 46.54
C TYR A 335 -17.26 41.04 47.66
N GLY A 336 -16.21 40.27 47.33
CA GLY A 336 -15.19 39.79 48.27
C GLY A 336 -14.12 40.84 48.63
N MET A 337 -14.13 42.00 47.99
CA MET A 337 -13.17 43.07 48.28
C MET A 337 -13.57 43.82 49.54
N ASN A 338 -12.59 44.14 50.43
CA ASN A 338 -12.78 44.94 51.65
C ASN A 338 -12.97 46.45 51.34
N VAL A 339 -14.03 46.78 50.60
CA VAL A 339 -14.37 48.16 50.24
C VAL A 339 -15.62 48.58 51.03
N GLY A 340 -15.52 49.58 51.92
CA GLY A 340 -16.57 49.97 52.81
C GLY A 340 -17.83 50.65 52.22
N ILE A 341 -17.94 50.76 50.87
CA ILE A 341 -19.01 51.49 50.15
C ILE A 341 -19.73 50.56 49.12
N LEU A 342 -19.73 49.27 49.32
CA LEU A 342 -20.46 48.36 48.43
C LEU A 342 -21.95 48.32 48.78
N PRO A 343 -22.88 48.57 47.85
CA PRO A 343 -24.31 48.47 48.10
C PRO A 343 -24.65 46.99 48.44
N PHE A 344 -25.40 46.78 49.49
CA PHE A 344 -25.86 45.47 50.00
C PHE A 344 -24.74 44.52 50.50
N ALA A 345 -23.55 45.02 50.90
CA ALA A 345 -22.41 44.23 51.37
C ALA A 345 -22.70 43.31 52.57
N GLY A 346 -23.80 43.52 53.32
CA GLY A 346 -24.16 42.70 54.44
C GLY A 346 -25.14 41.52 54.17
N SER A 347 -25.51 41.29 52.92
CA SER A 347 -26.46 40.23 52.56
C SER A 347 -25.88 39.29 51.47
N PHE A 348 -26.12 38.00 51.65
CA PHE A 348 -25.68 36.96 50.73
C PHE A 348 -26.45 36.94 49.37
N TRP A 349 -27.73 37.30 49.41
CA TRP A 349 -28.62 37.15 48.25
C TRP A 349 -28.34 38.09 47.04
N PRO A 350 -28.02 39.39 47.22
CA PRO A 350 -27.84 40.30 46.11
C PRO A 350 -26.74 39.91 45.14
N PRO A 351 -25.50 39.50 45.54
CA PRO A 351 -24.47 39.04 44.60
C PRO A 351 -24.90 37.83 43.81
N LEU A 352 -25.67 36.93 44.46
CA LEU A 352 -26.15 35.72 43.79
C LEU A 352 -27.21 36.02 42.72
N ILE A 353 -28.17 36.92 43.03
CA ILE A 353 -29.19 37.35 42.06
C ILE A 353 -28.56 38.13 40.91
N ILE A 354 -27.62 39.02 41.15
CA ILE A 354 -26.91 39.78 40.13
C ILE A 354 -26.15 38.82 39.20
N SER A 355 -25.41 37.89 39.76
CA SER A 355 -24.71 36.87 39.01
C SER A 355 -25.64 36.02 38.12
N ALA A 356 -26.78 35.57 38.69
CA ALA A 356 -27.76 34.79 37.94
C ALA A 356 -28.37 35.57 36.77
N VAL A 357 -28.72 36.84 36.98
CA VAL A 357 -29.26 37.71 35.90
C VAL A 357 -28.25 37.92 34.80
N ILE A 358 -26.96 38.16 35.11
CA ILE A 358 -25.91 38.35 34.11
C ILE A 358 -25.65 37.05 33.35
N ILE A 359 -25.64 35.88 34.02
CA ILE A 359 -25.48 34.57 33.35
C ILE A 359 -26.61 34.33 32.36
N VAL A 360 -27.87 34.59 32.76
CA VAL A 360 -29.03 34.41 31.87
C VAL A 360 -28.93 35.36 30.67
N ALA A 361 -28.60 36.62 30.88
CA ALA A 361 -28.42 37.60 29.82
C ALA A 361 -27.28 37.21 28.87
N ALA A 362 -26.13 36.81 29.42
CA ALA A 362 -24.99 36.31 28.62
C ALA A 362 -25.36 35.05 27.82
N GLY A 363 -26.07 34.09 28.45
CA GLY A 363 -26.54 32.88 27.75
C GLY A 363 -27.50 33.18 26.59
N ILE A 364 -28.42 34.12 26.77
CA ILE A 364 -29.31 34.58 25.67
C ILE A 364 -28.50 35.23 24.52
N ILE A 365 -27.49 36.04 24.84
CA ILE A 365 -26.63 36.69 23.84
C ILE A 365 -25.81 35.65 23.10
N LEU A 366 -25.20 34.70 23.81
CA LEU A 366 -24.40 33.64 23.21
C LEU A 366 -25.23 32.74 22.30
N LYS A 367 -26.45 32.37 22.73
CA LYS A 367 -27.40 31.60 21.93
C LYS A 367 -27.84 32.35 20.66
N ARG A 368 -28.08 33.67 20.73
CA ARG A 368 -28.42 34.51 19.56
C ARG A 368 -27.26 34.63 18.55
N LYS A 369 -26.03 34.46 18.99
CA LYS A 369 -24.82 34.54 18.13
C LYS A 369 -24.34 33.15 17.65
N ASP A 370 -25.12 32.09 17.81
CA ASP A 370 -24.77 30.69 17.48
C ASP A 370 -23.40 30.26 18.07
N LEU A 371 -23.15 30.69 19.30
CA LEU A 371 -21.94 30.34 20.05
C LEU A 371 -22.22 29.24 21.09
N LEU A 372 -23.48 28.92 21.32
CA LEU A 372 -23.96 27.90 22.27
C LEU A 372 -24.85 26.89 21.55
#